data_2215e31ff8632c1e8ef582fedb87401c
#
_entry.id   2215e31ff8632c1e8ef582fedb87401c
#
_cell.length_a   1.000
_cell.length_b   1.000
_cell.length_c   1.000
_cell.angle_alpha   90.00
_cell.angle_beta   90.00
_cell.angle_gamma   90.00
#
_symmetry.space_group_name_H-M   'P 1'
#
loop_
_entity.id
_entity.type
_entity.pdbx_description
1 polymer ?
#
loop_
_entity_poly.entity_id
_entity_poly.type
_entity_poly.pdbx_seq_one_letter_code
_entity_poly.pdbx_strand_id
1 'polypeptide(L)'
;MDIEQIREFCLSLPETTECFPFDETTLVFKVAGKMFLYTSLEAEQHWANVKCDPDLAIELREQYSYVMPGYHANKKYWNTIVYDKTKEEQMKEWMLHSYTEVVKKLPKIKREKLFEQLKKTGNLDDRL
;
A
#
# COMPACT_ATOMS: atom_id res chain seq x y z
N MET A 1 0.21 0.84 -14.15
CA MET A 1 -1.01 1.42 -13.52
C MET A 1 -0.95 2.94 -13.55
N ASP A 2 -2.09 3.58 -13.55
CA ASP A 2 -2.20 5.02 -13.36
C ASP A 2 -2.83 5.30 -11.98
N ILE A 3 -2.95 6.57 -11.61
CA ILE A 3 -3.45 6.96 -10.30
C ILE A 3 -4.92 6.54 -10.08
N GLU A 4 -5.73 6.55 -11.12
CA GLU A 4 -7.12 6.13 -11.02
C GLU A 4 -7.24 4.65 -10.70
N GLN A 5 -6.41 3.82 -11.31
CA GLN A 5 -6.38 2.38 -11.05
C GLN A 5 -5.87 2.08 -9.62
N ILE A 6 -4.88 2.84 -9.15
CA ILE A 6 -4.38 2.73 -7.78
C ILE A 6 -5.51 3.07 -6.80
N ARG A 7 -6.20 4.17 -7.05
CA ARG A 7 -7.31 4.61 -6.21
C ARG A 7 -8.44 3.58 -6.17
N GLU A 8 -8.85 3.07 -7.32
CA GLU A 8 -9.88 2.03 -7.40
C GLU A 8 -9.49 0.78 -6.60
N PHE A 9 -8.27 0.33 -6.76
CA PHE A 9 -7.80 -0.86 -6.04
C PHE A 9 -7.81 -0.63 -4.53
N CYS A 10 -7.23 0.47 -4.08
CA CYS A 10 -7.17 0.79 -2.65
C CYS A 10 -8.56 0.88 -2.04
N LEU A 11 -9.48 1.59 -2.70
CA LEU A 11 -10.85 1.78 -2.21
C LEU A 11 -11.69 0.50 -2.27
N SER A 12 -11.27 -0.50 -3.04
CA SER A 12 -11.93 -1.81 -3.06
C SER A 12 -11.61 -2.65 -1.81
N LEU A 13 -10.57 -2.29 -1.08
CA LEU A 13 -10.17 -3.02 0.12
C LEU A 13 -11.04 -2.60 1.32
N PRO A 14 -11.42 -3.58 2.19
CA PRO A 14 -12.33 -3.29 3.32
C PRO A 14 -11.85 -2.18 4.24
N GLU A 15 -12.77 -1.29 4.65
CA GLU A 15 -12.56 -0.16 5.56
C GLU A 15 -11.43 0.79 5.13
N THR A 16 -11.24 0.94 3.84
CA THR A 16 -10.27 1.89 3.29
C THR A 16 -10.93 3.23 3.03
N THR A 17 -10.27 4.30 3.47
CA THR A 17 -10.68 5.68 3.21
C THR A 17 -9.54 6.43 2.56
N GLU A 18 -9.88 7.50 1.83
CA GLU A 18 -8.89 8.40 1.24
C GLU A 18 -8.98 9.77 1.87
N CYS A 19 -7.85 10.46 1.98
CA CYS A 19 -7.81 11.80 2.59
C CYS A 19 -6.55 12.56 2.20
N PHE A 20 -6.50 13.84 2.59
CA PHE A 20 -5.34 14.71 2.40
C PHE A 20 -4.95 15.31 3.76
N PRO A 21 -4.35 14.50 4.67
CA PRO A 21 -4.07 14.97 6.03
C PRO A 21 -2.87 15.90 6.16
N PHE A 22 -1.99 15.94 5.16
CA PHE A 22 -0.75 16.74 5.22
C PHE A 22 -0.83 18.02 4.41
N ASP A 23 -1.37 17.96 3.21
CA ASP A 23 -1.48 19.09 2.27
C ASP A 23 -2.57 18.77 1.23
N GLU A 24 -2.73 19.62 0.22
CA GLU A 24 -3.77 19.47 -0.79
C GLU A 24 -3.41 18.50 -1.92
N THR A 25 -2.15 18.05 -1.98
CA THR A 25 -1.63 17.28 -3.13
C THR A 25 -1.13 15.89 -2.77
N THR A 26 -0.99 15.57 -1.49
CA THR A 26 -0.57 14.25 -1.02
C THR A 26 -1.80 13.41 -0.66
N LEU A 27 -2.17 12.52 -1.56
CA LEU A 27 -3.31 11.61 -1.38
C LEU A 27 -2.89 10.43 -0.50
N VAL A 28 -3.63 10.19 0.57
CA VAL A 28 -3.35 9.14 1.56
C VAL A 28 -4.52 8.17 1.65
N PHE A 29 -4.19 6.87 1.65
CA PHE A 29 -5.16 5.80 1.88
C PHE A 29 -4.91 5.19 3.25
N LYS A 30 -6.00 5.05 4.03
CA LYS A 30 -5.97 4.50 5.39
C LYS A 30 -6.89 3.31 5.50
N VAL A 31 -6.49 2.31 6.29
CA VAL A 31 -7.35 1.21 6.71
C VAL A 31 -7.54 1.31 8.22
N ALA A 32 -8.80 1.34 8.67
CA ALA A 32 -9.14 1.51 10.08
C ALA A 32 -8.37 2.70 10.72
N GLY A 33 -8.25 3.80 9.98
CA GLY A 33 -7.58 5.01 10.42
C GLY A 33 -6.06 4.99 10.36
N LYS A 34 -5.44 3.93 9.84
CA LYS A 34 -3.98 3.80 9.73
C LYS A 34 -3.54 3.86 8.27
N MET A 35 -2.55 4.69 8.01
CA MET A 35 -2.00 4.90 6.67
C MET A 35 -1.30 3.66 6.12
N PHE A 36 -1.61 3.27 4.88
CA PHE A 36 -0.91 2.17 4.21
C PHE A 36 -0.37 2.54 2.81
N LEU A 37 -0.80 3.64 2.24
CA LEU A 37 -0.27 4.12 0.97
C LEU A 37 -0.44 5.63 0.89
N TYR A 38 0.56 6.33 0.33
CA TYR A 38 0.41 7.72 -0.02
C TYR A 38 1.22 8.06 -1.26
N THR A 39 0.71 9.03 -2.03
CA THR A 39 1.29 9.45 -3.30
C THR A 39 1.08 10.95 -3.50
N SER A 40 2.00 11.57 -4.23
CA SER A 40 1.85 12.97 -4.60
C SER A 40 1.13 13.09 -5.95
N LEU A 41 0.10 13.91 -6.01
CA LEU A 41 -0.64 14.16 -7.25
C LEU A 41 0.06 15.17 -8.16
N GLU A 42 1.07 15.89 -7.65
CA GLU A 42 1.81 16.92 -8.40
C GLU A 42 3.24 16.51 -8.79
N ALA A 43 3.73 15.37 -8.30
CA ALA A 43 5.10 14.94 -8.62
C ALA A 43 5.23 14.61 -10.11
N GLU A 44 6.36 15.00 -10.70
CA GLU A 44 6.66 14.66 -12.09
C GLU A 44 6.78 13.15 -12.28
N GLN A 45 7.40 12.47 -11.32
CA GLN A 45 7.49 11.02 -11.34
C GLN A 45 6.31 10.42 -10.58
N HIS A 46 5.69 9.40 -11.16
CA HIS A 46 4.52 8.73 -10.58
C HIS A 46 4.97 7.69 -9.55
N TRP A 47 5.07 8.11 -8.31
CA TRP A 47 5.51 7.25 -7.21
C TRP A 47 4.43 7.08 -6.15
N ALA A 48 4.46 5.94 -5.45
CA ALA A 48 3.64 5.67 -4.29
C ALA A 48 4.52 5.11 -3.18
N ASN A 49 4.31 5.56 -1.95
CA ASN A 49 4.92 4.97 -0.78
C ASN A 49 3.98 3.91 -0.22
N VAL A 50 4.51 2.71 -0.01
CA VAL A 50 3.76 1.58 0.53
C VAL A 50 4.52 0.97 1.71
N LYS A 51 3.76 0.48 2.69
CA LYS A 51 4.36 -0.19 3.84
C LYS A 51 4.81 -1.59 3.43
N CYS A 52 5.90 -2.06 4.03
CA CYS A 52 6.48 -3.34 3.63
C CYS A 52 7.17 -4.00 4.81
N ASP A 53 7.12 -5.33 4.85
CA ASP A 53 7.94 -6.12 5.76
C ASP A 53 9.41 -5.72 5.56
N PRO A 54 10.19 -5.48 6.64
CA PRO A 54 11.57 -4.97 6.49
C PRO A 54 12.50 -5.82 5.63
N ASP A 55 12.43 -7.13 5.74
CA ASP A 55 13.29 -8.02 4.95
C ASP A 55 12.89 -8.01 3.48
N LEU A 56 11.60 -8.06 3.21
CA LEU A 56 11.07 -7.96 1.86
C LEU A 56 11.37 -6.58 1.25
N ALA A 57 11.32 -5.52 2.05
CA ALA A 57 11.63 -4.17 1.58
C ALA A 57 13.03 -4.09 0.98
N ILE A 58 14.01 -4.64 1.68
CA ILE A 58 15.41 -4.67 1.22
C ILE A 58 15.53 -5.51 -0.05
N GLU A 59 14.92 -6.67 -0.07
CA GLU A 59 14.94 -7.59 -1.21
C GLU A 59 14.39 -6.94 -2.48
N LEU A 60 13.26 -6.25 -2.36
CA LEU A 60 12.64 -5.57 -3.49
C LEU A 60 13.49 -4.42 -4.02
N ARG A 61 14.15 -3.66 -3.13
CA ARG A 61 15.06 -2.57 -3.52
C ARG A 61 16.26 -3.09 -4.30
N GLU A 62 16.77 -4.26 -3.93
CA GLU A 62 17.89 -4.89 -4.63
C GLU A 62 17.48 -5.46 -5.98
N GLN A 63 16.26 -6.00 -6.06
CA GLN A 63 15.75 -6.69 -7.23
C GLN A 63 15.22 -5.74 -8.31
N TYR A 64 14.60 -4.62 -7.92
CA TYR A 64 13.92 -3.72 -8.85
C TYR A 64 14.44 -2.30 -8.76
N SER A 65 14.89 -1.74 -9.89
CA SER A 65 15.39 -0.36 -9.94
C SER A 65 14.31 0.69 -9.66
N TYR A 66 13.05 0.34 -9.86
CA TYR A 66 11.91 1.23 -9.62
C TYR A 66 11.33 1.07 -8.21
N VAL A 67 12.03 0.39 -7.32
CA VAL A 67 11.70 0.29 -5.89
C VAL A 67 12.86 0.88 -5.09
N MET A 68 12.56 1.88 -4.27
CA MET A 68 13.54 2.65 -3.50
C MET A 68 13.13 2.74 -2.03
N PRO A 69 14.07 3.12 -1.14
CA PRO A 69 13.70 3.40 0.25
C PRO A 69 12.62 4.49 0.32
N GLY A 70 11.70 4.35 1.27
CA GLY A 70 10.56 5.25 1.37
C GLY A 70 10.92 6.73 1.52
N TYR A 71 10.48 7.54 0.57
CA TYR A 71 10.71 8.98 0.55
C TYR A 71 9.85 9.66 1.64
N HIS A 72 10.49 10.45 2.50
CA HIS A 72 9.85 11.09 3.66
C HIS A 72 9.11 10.10 4.56
N ALA A 73 9.66 8.89 4.72
CA ALA A 73 9.06 7.84 5.53
C ALA A 73 10.14 7.05 6.27
N ASN A 74 9.72 6.21 7.23
CA ASN A 74 10.63 5.29 7.88
C ASN A 74 11.09 4.24 6.86
N LYS A 75 12.36 4.31 6.49
CA LYS A 75 12.93 3.49 5.41
C LYS A 75 13.02 2.00 5.73
N LYS A 76 12.89 1.63 7.00
CA LYS A 76 12.84 0.23 7.42
C LYS A 76 11.52 -0.43 7.03
N TYR A 77 10.41 0.33 7.06
CA TYR A 77 9.06 -0.18 6.87
C TYR A 77 8.34 0.33 5.64
N TRP A 78 8.98 1.23 4.87
CA TRP A 78 8.35 1.86 3.71
C TRP A 78 9.24 1.81 2.49
N ASN A 79 8.64 1.50 1.34
CA ASN A 79 9.27 1.59 0.04
C ASN A 79 8.54 2.60 -0.84
N THR A 80 9.31 3.29 -1.67
CA THR A 80 8.78 4.12 -2.75
C THR A 80 8.81 3.29 -4.03
N ILE A 81 7.68 3.19 -4.70
CA ILE A 81 7.56 2.45 -5.96
C ILE A 81 7.17 3.40 -7.06
N VAL A 82 7.90 3.38 -8.17
CA VAL A 82 7.54 4.13 -9.38
C VAL A 82 6.51 3.28 -10.12
N TYR A 83 5.24 3.55 -9.89
CA TYR A 83 4.17 2.63 -10.25
C TYR A 83 3.87 2.57 -11.75
N ASP A 84 4.21 3.58 -12.53
CA ASP A 84 4.04 3.53 -13.98
C ASP A 84 5.08 2.65 -14.68
N LYS A 85 6.14 2.25 -13.97
CA LYS A 85 7.16 1.30 -14.45
C LYS A 85 6.93 -0.12 -13.95
N THR A 86 5.91 -0.31 -13.12
CA THR A 86 5.62 -1.58 -12.46
C THR A 86 4.46 -2.27 -13.17
N LYS A 87 4.54 -3.59 -13.34
CA LYS A 87 3.42 -4.37 -13.88
C LYS A 87 2.21 -4.23 -12.95
N GLU A 88 1.03 -4.13 -13.52
CA GLU A 88 -0.22 -3.95 -12.76
C GLU A 88 -0.43 -5.02 -11.69
N GLU A 89 -0.24 -6.28 -12.04
CA GLU A 89 -0.41 -7.39 -11.10
C GLU A 89 0.56 -7.31 -9.94
N GLN A 90 1.81 -6.95 -10.23
CA GLN A 90 2.86 -6.80 -9.22
C GLN A 90 2.55 -5.62 -8.29
N MET A 91 2.10 -4.50 -8.85
CA MET A 91 1.73 -3.34 -8.05
C MET A 91 0.56 -3.66 -7.12
N LYS A 92 -0.44 -4.36 -7.61
CA LYS A 92 -1.58 -4.80 -6.78
C LYS A 92 -1.13 -5.69 -5.64
N GLU A 93 -0.22 -6.61 -5.90
CA GLU A 93 0.35 -7.49 -4.87
C GLU A 93 1.04 -6.68 -3.77
N TRP A 94 1.84 -5.68 -4.15
CA TRP A 94 2.56 -4.84 -3.18
C TRP A 94 1.63 -3.90 -2.43
N MET A 95 0.58 -3.40 -3.06
CA MET A 95 -0.44 -2.60 -2.38
C MET A 95 -1.21 -3.44 -1.36
N LEU A 96 -1.58 -4.66 -1.73
CA LEU A 96 -2.26 -5.58 -0.82
C LEU A 96 -1.34 -5.96 0.34
N HIS A 97 -0.07 -6.22 0.07
CA HIS A 97 0.92 -6.50 1.12
C HIS A 97 1.00 -5.33 2.11
N SER A 98 1.04 -4.09 1.60
CA SER A 98 1.06 -2.90 2.45
C SER A 98 -0.16 -2.83 3.37
N TYR A 99 -1.34 -3.06 2.80
CA TYR A 99 -2.59 -3.11 3.55
C TYR A 99 -2.54 -4.17 4.65
N THR A 100 -2.12 -5.39 4.31
CA THR A 100 -2.05 -6.48 5.29
C THR A 100 -1.02 -6.24 6.39
N GLU A 101 0.09 -5.56 6.08
CA GLU A 101 1.10 -5.20 7.07
C GLU A 101 0.53 -4.25 8.13
N VAL A 102 -0.34 -3.33 7.73
CA VAL A 102 -1.04 -2.45 8.66
C VAL A 102 -2.10 -3.23 9.46
N VAL A 103 -2.90 -4.05 8.79
CA VAL A 103 -3.96 -4.83 9.43
C VAL A 103 -3.40 -5.79 10.51
N LYS A 104 -2.25 -6.40 10.26
CA LYS A 104 -1.59 -7.29 11.23
C LYS A 104 -1.37 -6.66 12.60
N LYS A 105 -1.21 -5.35 12.64
CA LYS A 105 -0.91 -4.60 13.88
C LYS A 105 -2.14 -4.03 14.56
N LEU A 106 -3.31 -4.26 14.02
CA LEU A 106 -4.57 -3.83 14.64
C LEU A 106 -4.95 -4.76 15.79
N PRO A 107 -5.83 -4.31 16.73
CA PRO A 107 -6.36 -5.19 17.76
C PRO A 107 -6.96 -6.46 17.17
N LYS A 108 -6.87 -7.56 17.89
CA LYS A 108 -7.22 -8.90 17.40
C LYS A 108 -8.59 -9.00 16.73
N ILE A 109 -9.63 -8.44 17.37
CA ILE A 109 -10.99 -8.52 16.85
C ILE A 109 -11.10 -7.81 15.48
N LYS A 110 -10.53 -6.61 15.39
CA LYS A 110 -10.54 -5.82 14.16
C LYS A 110 -9.74 -6.50 13.06
N ARG A 111 -8.57 -7.01 13.41
CA ARG A 111 -7.67 -7.71 12.49
C ARG A 111 -8.34 -8.95 11.90
N GLU A 112 -8.94 -9.78 12.73
CA GLU A 112 -9.63 -10.99 12.28
C GLU A 112 -10.81 -10.67 11.36
N LYS A 113 -11.58 -9.65 11.71
CA LYS A 113 -12.70 -9.19 10.90
C LYS A 113 -12.27 -8.75 9.50
N LEU A 114 -11.19 -7.96 9.42
CA LEU A 114 -10.68 -7.46 8.14
C LEU A 114 -10.10 -8.58 7.28
N PHE A 115 -9.36 -9.51 7.85
CA PHE A 115 -8.85 -10.67 7.11
C PHE A 115 -9.99 -11.55 6.59
N GLU A 116 -11.04 -11.72 7.37
CA GLU A 116 -12.23 -12.45 6.92
C GLU A 116 -12.89 -11.75 5.73
N GLN A 117 -13.03 -10.43 5.79
CA GLN A 117 -13.59 -9.65 4.68
C GLN A 117 -12.72 -9.71 3.43
N LEU A 118 -11.39 -9.71 3.57
CA LEU A 118 -10.47 -9.86 2.44
C LEU A 118 -10.64 -11.21 1.75
N LYS A 119 -10.80 -12.29 2.51
CA LYS A 119 -11.04 -13.62 1.94
C LYS A 119 -12.34 -13.66 1.13
N LYS A 120 -13.39 -13.03 1.63
CA LYS A 120 -14.69 -12.97 0.95
C LYS A 120 -14.62 -12.20 -0.36
N THR A 121 -13.74 -11.21 -0.48
CA THR A 121 -13.57 -10.41 -1.71
C THR A 121 -12.63 -11.09 -2.71
N GLY A 122 -12.01 -12.22 -2.33
CA GLY A 122 -11.06 -12.93 -3.18
C GLY A 122 -9.66 -12.31 -3.22
N ASN A 123 -9.42 -11.27 -2.42
CA ASN A 123 -8.10 -10.61 -2.37
C ASN A 123 -7.09 -11.35 -1.51
N LEU A 124 -7.53 -12.26 -0.65
CA LEU A 124 -6.68 -13.01 0.24
C LEU A 124 -6.92 -14.50 0.07
N ASP A 125 -5.84 -15.26 -0.10
CA ASP A 125 -5.88 -16.71 -0.23
C ASP A 125 -6.23 -17.34 1.13
N ASP A 126 -7.02 -18.42 1.12
CA ASP A 126 -7.39 -19.17 2.31
C ASP A 126 -6.18 -19.76 3.05
N ARG A 127 -5.05 -19.87 2.39
CA ARG A 127 -3.79 -20.36 2.99
C ARG A 127 -3.13 -19.32 3.89
N LEU A 128 -3.59 -18.11 3.89
CA LEU A 128 -3.07 -17.01 4.72
C LEU A 128 -3.93 -16.81 6.02
#